data_ceb5500c9097736f79639398ba5273c6
#
_entry.id   ceb5500c9097736f79639398ba5273c6
#
_cell.length_a   1.000
_cell.length_b   1.000
_cell.length_c   1.000
_cell.angle_alpha   90.00
_cell.angle_beta   90.00
_cell.angle_gamma   90.00
#
_symmetry.space_group_name_H-M   'P 1'
#
loop_
_entity.id
_entity.type
_entity.pdbx_description
1 polymer ?
#
loop_
_entity_poly.entity_id
_entity_poly.type
_entity_poly.pdbx_seq_one_letter_code
_entity_poly.pdbx_strand_id
1 'polypeptide(L)'
;LRKVKSEEMDIVPKWLTSVSAPSGKFSFKDMGEGSGRNQELFNYIVYLQTKGFNKEEIRETIQVINEYVFAESLPDSEVALICRDEAFKPDDVIAEQISKSEKSAGFRHVEIAEELIAEHNLINYNGTIYEYLDGYYQKCEYLGKYCREKVFGIKTTQRNEIVNYIQDMKKILKKDIKRNPYVINCKNTRLDIRTGKCLEYDPTVIEFLRLPVVYDPSAYSVDLDKMLNRVFCGDREVIDLFEEMLGYGLMGHAKFAKVFLFNGNGSNGKSTVLDLMRTFAGFENCSALGINETTSTFGKIELENKFFNIGDDIDKEVIKDTGTLKRISAGNAVTVENKG
;
A
#
# COMPACT_ATOMS: atom_id res chain seq x y z
N LEU A 1 35.18 19.20 20.95
CA LEU A 1 33.79 18.73 21.15
C LEU A 1 33.48 18.74 22.64
N ARG A 2 32.82 19.81 23.15
CA ARG A 2 32.25 19.80 24.50
C ARG A 2 31.04 18.83 24.48
N LYS A 3 31.02 17.84 25.36
CA LYS A 3 29.83 17.05 25.66
C LYS A 3 28.83 17.98 26.35
N VAL A 4 27.77 18.35 25.63
CA VAL A 4 26.60 19.02 26.21
C VAL A 4 25.76 17.92 26.89
N LYS A 5 25.34 18.15 28.13
CA LYS A 5 24.46 17.24 28.88
C LYS A 5 23.08 17.26 28.22
N SER A 6 22.45 16.11 28.09
CA SER A 6 21.16 15.91 27.40
C SER A 6 19.96 16.68 27.97
N GLU A 7 20.11 17.32 29.10
CA GLU A 7 19.07 18.10 29.78
C GLU A 7 18.98 19.58 29.32
N GLU A 8 19.90 20.04 28.44
CA GLU A 8 19.98 21.44 27.98
C GLU A 8 19.60 21.62 26.48
N MET A 9 19.13 20.59 25.80
CA MET A 9 18.78 20.68 24.37
C MET A 9 17.26 20.56 24.16
N ASP A 10 16.54 21.63 24.47
CA ASP A 10 15.09 21.66 24.24
C ASP A 10 14.66 21.94 22.80
N ILE A 11 15.50 22.60 21.99
CA ILE A 11 15.17 22.87 20.56
C ILE A 11 16.46 22.90 19.73
N VAL A 12 16.50 22.15 18.64
CA VAL A 12 17.56 22.27 17.63
C VAL A 12 17.39 23.63 16.93
N PRO A 13 18.38 24.52 16.95
CA PRO A 13 18.27 25.80 16.26
C PRO A 13 17.95 25.62 14.77
N LYS A 14 17.00 26.39 14.22
CA LYS A 14 16.57 26.31 12.83
C LYS A 14 17.73 26.35 11.82
N TRP A 15 18.80 27.13 12.13
CA TRP A 15 19.97 27.23 11.27
C TRP A 15 20.72 25.88 11.12
N LEU A 16 20.74 25.03 12.16
CA LEU A 16 21.41 23.73 12.09
C LEU A 16 20.68 22.76 11.12
N THR A 17 19.38 22.88 10.99
CA THR A 17 18.59 22.09 10.04
C THR A 17 18.75 22.58 8.60
N SER A 18 19.07 23.86 8.38
CA SER A 18 19.28 24.45 7.06
C SER A 18 20.69 24.23 6.51
N VAL A 19 21.70 24.14 7.39
CA VAL A 19 23.12 23.89 7.02
C VAL A 19 23.35 22.42 6.62
N SER A 20 22.50 21.49 7.09
CA SER A 20 22.58 20.06 6.76
C SER A 20 21.83 19.65 5.49
N ALA A 21 21.25 20.61 4.74
CA ALA A 21 20.54 20.28 3.49
C ALA A 21 21.53 19.80 2.40
N PRO A 22 21.29 18.63 1.78
CA PRO A 22 22.23 18.00 0.84
C PRO A 22 22.33 18.67 -0.53
N SER A 23 21.80 19.89 -0.69
CA SER A 23 21.70 20.55 -2.01
C SER A 23 23.01 21.16 -2.54
N GLY A 24 24.11 21.14 -1.78
CA GLY A 24 25.45 21.60 -2.23
C GLY A 24 25.52 23.03 -2.77
N LYS A 25 24.46 23.85 -2.60
CA LYS A 25 24.31 25.16 -3.23
C LYS A 25 25.18 26.24 -2.59
N PHE A 26 25.49 26.07 -1.30
CA PHE A 26 26.37 26.96 -0.54
C PHE A 26 27.41 26.12 0.19
N SER A 27 28.70 26.47 0.02
CA SER A 27 29.81 25.84 0.72
C SER A 27 30.71 26.95 1.29
N PHE A 28 30.72 27.07 2.60
CA PHE A 28 31.52 28.08 3.32
C PHE A 28 32.83 27.53 3.84
N LYS A 29 33.03 26.23 3.77
CA LYS A 29 34.22 25.55 4.23
C LYS A 29 35.43 25.96 3.36
N ASP A 30 36.52 26.28 4.00
CA ASP A 30 37.82 26.65 3.37
C ASP A 30 37.77 27.98 2.57
N MET A 31 36.78 28.85 2.81
CA MET A 31 36.74 30.20 2.22
C MET A 31 37.64 31.16 3.01
N GLY A 32 38.71 31.63 2.36
CA GLY A 32 39.68 32.63 2.88
C GLY A 32 39.60 33.99 2.16
N GLU A 33 40.57 34.89 2.43
CA GLU A 33 40.64 36.19 1.82
C GLU A 33 40.68 36.13 0.28
N GLY A 34 39.86 36.94 -0.40
CA GLY A 34 39.75 36.97 -1.86
C GLY A 34 38.82 35.89 -2.47
N SER A 35 38.23 35.02 -1.69
CA SER A 35 37.34 33.93 -2.17
C SER A 35 35.88 34.33 -2.48
N GLY A 36 35.53 35.61 -2.33
CA GLY A 36 34.17 36.10 -2.57
C GLY A 36 33.19 35.89 -1.39
N ARG A 37 33.70 35.72 -0.17
CA ARG A 37 32.91 35.47 1.07
C ARG A 37 31.72 36.42 1.23
N ASN A 38 31.92 37.73 0.99
CA ASN A 38 30.89 38.76 1.15
C ASN A 38 29.70 38.51 0.18
N GLN A 39 29.97 38.15 -1.08
CA GLN A 39 28.93 37.87 -2.06
C GLN A 39 28.19 36.57 -1.73
N GLU A 40 28.91 35.58 -1.23
CA GLU A 40 28.31 34.28 -0.88
C GLU A 40 27.40 34.40 0.37
N LEU A 41 27.83 35.17 1.37
CA LEU A 41 27.00 35.50 2.52
C LEU A 41 25.77 36.32 2.14
N PHE A 42 25.90 37.28 1.21
CA PHE A 42 24.75 38.02 0.70
C PHE A 42 23.75 37.15 -0.01
N ASN A 43 24.21 36.24 -0.86
CA ASN A 43 23.36 35.26 -1.53
C ASN A 43 22.66 34.31 -0.52
N TYR A 44 23.36 33.97 0.55
CA TYR A 44 22.86 33.11 1.61
C TYR A 44 21.79 33.82 2.47
N ILE A 45 21.90 35.10 2.73
CA ILE A 45 20.86 35.93 3.36
C ILE A 45 19.55 35.82 2.61
N VAL A 46 19.60 36.05 1.29
CA VAL A 46 18.40 35.93 0.41
C VAL A 46 17.84 34.50 0.43
N TYR A 47 18.69 33.48 0.41
CA TYR A 47 18.27 32.09 0.54
C TYR A 47 17.54 31.81 1.85
N LEU A 48 18.09 32.27 2.99
CA LEU A 48 17.46 32.09 4.31
C LEU A 48 16.11 32.82 4.41
N GLN A 49 15.98 34.00 3.80
CA GLN A 49 14.68 34.69 3.70
C GLN A 49 13.65 33.84 2.95
N THR A 50 14.05 33.18 1.84
CA THR A 50 13.14 32.26 1.10
C THR A 50 12.74 31.02 1.91
N LYS A 51 13.48 30.71 2.99
CA LYS A 51 13.18 29.61 3.94
C LYS A 51 12.39 30.06 5.17
N GLY A 52 11.97 31.35 5.19
CA GLY A 52 11.13 31.90 6.24
C GLY A 52 11.88 32.30 7.51
N PHE A 53 13.20 32.47 7.44
CA PHE A 53 13.99 33.04 8.55
C PHE A 53 13.75 34.53 8.66
N ASN A 54 13.58 35.04 9.87
CA ASN A 54 13.51 36.47 10.14
C ASN A 54 14.91 37.11 10.15
N LYS A 55 14.96 38.46 10.19
CA LYS A 55 16.22 39.21 10.12
C LYS A 55 17.19 38.91 11.27
N GLU A 56 16.66 38.72 12.47
CA GLU A 56 17.47 38.41 13.67
C GLU A 56 18.07 37.01 13.54
N GLU A 57 17.25 36.02 13.20
CA GLU A 57 17.72 34.63 12.97
C GLU A 57 18.79 34.54 11.88
N ILE A 58 18.65 35.35 10.82
CA ILE A 58 19.65 35.41 9.73
C ILE A 58 20.95 36.04 10.21
N ARG A 59 20.89 37.17 10.96
CA ARG A 59 22.08 37.84 11.52
C ARG A 59 22.87 36.89 12.41
N GLU A 60 22.19 36.21 13.33
CA GLU A 60 22.82 35.20 14.19
C GLU A 60 23.47 34.07 13.36
N THR A 61 22.77 33.57 12.32
CA THR A 61 23.30 32.53 11.46
C THR A 61 24.58 32.98 10.73
N ILE A 62 24.59 34.19 10.17
CA ILE A 62 25.75 34.74 9.49
C ILE A 62 26.92 34.91 10.46
N GLN A 63 26.67 35.36 11.70
CA GLN A 63 27.68 35.50 12.71
C GLN A 63 28.31 34.17 13.10
N VAL A 64 27.52 33.14 13.27
CA VAL A 64 28.01 31.76 13.52
C VAL A 64 28.86 31.24 12.35
N ILE A 65 28.45 31.48 11.12
CA ILE A 65 29.24 31.08 9.94
C ILE A 65 30.57 31.81 9.91
N ASN A 66 30.56 33.11 10.17
CA ASN A 66 31.76 33.91 10.19
C ASN A 66 32.75 33.43 11.28
N GLU A 67 32.27 33.12 12.47
CA GLU A 67 33.11 32.78 13.63
C GLU A 67 33.62 31.32 13.59
N TYR A 68 32.79 30.36 13.09
CA TYR A 68 33.08 28.95 13.28
C TYR A 68 33.25 28.16 12.00
N VAL A 69 32.88 28.72 10.83
CA VAL A 69 32.88 27.96 9.55
C VAL A 69 33.94 28.48 8.57
N PHE A 70 34.15 29.78 8.50
CA PHE A 70 35.22 30.34 7.68
C PHE A 70 36.59 29.97 8.22
N ALA A 71 37.54 29.74 7.33
CA ALA A 71 38.95 29.55 7.71
C ALA A 71 39.56 30.79 8.32
N GLU A 72 39.15 31.97 7.84
CA GLU A 72 39.48 33.29 8.36
C GLU A 72 38.21 34.13 8.49
N SER A 73 37.88 34.59 9.69
CA SER A 73 36.70 35.42 9.95
C SER A 73 36.79 36.78 9.24
N LEU A 74 35.66 37.31 8.81
CA LEU A 74 35.52 38.69 8.39
C LEU A 74 35.55 39.62 9.63
N PRO A 75 36.07 40.82 9.51
CA PRO A 75 35.94 41.85 10.55
C PRO A 75 34.47 42.14 10.87
N ASP A 76 34.15 42.40 12.13
CA ASP A 76 32.76 42.70 12.58
C ASP A 76 32.11 43.87 11.81
N SER A 77 32.91 44.84 11.38
CA SER A 77 32.44 45.95 10.53
C SER A 77 31.95 45.49 9.16
N GLU A 78 32.58 44.47 8.57
CA GLU A 78 32.15 43.90 7.29
C GLU A 78 30.91 43.02 7.46
N VAL A 79 30.84 42.24 8.53
CA VAL A 79 29.64 41.43 8.85
C VAL A 79 28.45 42.37 9.08
N ALA A 80 28.63 43.47 9.82
CA ALA A 80 27.59 44.47 10.03
C ALA A 80 27.12 45.13 8.72
N LEU A 81 28.04 45.35 7.79
CA LEU A 81 27.71 45.90 6.47
C LEU A 81 26.92 44.90 5.62
N ILE A 82 27.27 43.61 5.67
CA ILE A 82 26.56 42.53 4.94
C ILE A 82 25.17 42.33 5.51
N CYS A 83 25.00 42.44 6.83
CA CYS A 83 23.74 42.21 7.58
C CYS A 83 22.91 43.47 7.81
N ARG A 84 23.23 44.59 7.14
CA ARG A 84 22.44 45.84 7.23
C ARG A 84 21.02 45.65 6.73
N ASP A 85 20.08 46.49 7.16
CA ASP A 85 18.66 46.35 6.80
C ASP A 85 18.39 46.37 5.28
N GLU A 86 19.16 47.15 4.52
CA GLU A 86 19.05 47.26 3.06
C GLU A 86 19.55 46.03 2.30
N ALA A 87 20.27 45.11 2.97
CA ALA A 87 20.70 43.87 2.40
C ALA A 87 19.57 42.84 2.31
N PHE A 88 18.54 42.99 3.14
CA PHE A 88 17.37 42.12 3.12
C PHE A 88 16.40 42.53 2.00
N LYS A 89 15.95 41.57 1.24
CA LYS A 89 14.96 41.81 0.19
C LYS A 89 13.59 42.09 0.81
N PRO A 90 12.78 42.99 0.22
CA PRO A 90 11.37 43.17 0.61
C PRO A 90 10.57 41.89 0.50
N ASP A 91 9.54 41.74 1.35
CA ASP A 91 8.74 40.50 1.45
C ASP A 91 8.02 40.13 0.14
N ASP A 92 7.59 41.12 -0.64
CA ASP A 92 6.97 40.91 -1.97
C ASP A 92 7.98 40.33 -2.97
N VAL A 93 9.24 40.78 -2.95
CA VAL A 93 10.32 40.22 -3.80
C VAL A 93 10.68 38.82 -3.38
N ILE A 94 10.71 38.53 -2.08
CA ILE A 94 10.93 37.18 -1.55
C ILE A 94 9.77 36.27 -1.93
N ALA A 95 8.52 36.69 -1.79
CA ALA A 95 7.35 35.95 -2.18
C ALA A 95 7.37 35.60 -3.68
N GLU A 96 7.78 36.54 -4.55
CA GLU A 96 7.95 36.29 -5.98
C GLU A 96 9.07 35.26 -6.27
N GLN A 97 10.19 35.34 -5.55
CA GLN A 97 11.29 34.38 -5.67
C GLN A 97 10.88 32.97 -5.20
N ILE A 98 10.13 32.86 -4.09
CA ILE A 98 9.56 31.59 -3.62
C ILE A 98 8.64 31.02 -4.72
N SER A 99 7.71 31.81 -5.22
CA SER A 99 6.78 31.39 -6.28
C SER A 99 7.49 30.96 -7.57
N LYS A 100 8.58 31.63 -7.95
CA LYS A 100 9.43 31.24 -9.08
C LYS A 100 10.23 29.96 -8.82
N SER A 101 10.74 29.79 -7.59
CA SER A 101 11.45 28.56 -7.20
C SER A 101 10.52 27.36 -7.08
N GLU A 102 9.30 27.55 -6.60
CA GLU A 102 8.25 26.52 -6.59
C GLU A 102 7.81 26.11 -8.02
N LYS A 103 7.75 27.08 -8.95
CA LYS A 103 7.50 26.78 -10.38
C LYS A 103 8.68 26.09 -11.08
N SER A 104 9.90 26.26 -10.59
CA SER A 104 11.12 25.62 -11.10
C SER A 104 11.47 24.31 -10.36
N ALA A 105 10.98 24.10 -9.15
CA ALA A 105 11.02 22.81 -8.50
C ALA A 105 10.11 21.87 -9.30
N GLY A 106 10.68 20.82 -9.87
CA GLY A 106 9.91 19.80 -10.59
C GLY A 106 8.75 19.28 -9.75
N PHE A 107 7.75 18.71 -10.41
CA PHE A 107 6.58 18.15 -9.71
C PHE A 107 7.02 17.14 -8.63
N ARG A 108 6.54 17.34 -7.41
CA ARG A 108 6.97 16.58 -6.20
C ARG A 108 6.25 15.23 -6.12
N HIS A 109 6.30 14.42 -7.18
CA HIS A 109 5.60 13.15 -7.27
C HIS A 109 6.06 12.13 -6.23
N VAL A 110 7.33 12.16 -5.83
CA VAL A 110 7.88 11.22 -4.84
C VAL A 110 7.25 11.44 -3.47
N GLU A 111 7.24 12.69 -2.98
CA GLU A 111 6.68 13.00 -1.67
C GLU A 111 5.17 12.67 -1.62
N ILE A 112 4.43 13.04 -2.67
CA ILE A 112 3.00 12.75 -2.76
C ILE A 112 2.75 11.23 -2.81
N ALA A 113 3.58 10.50 -3.55
CA ALA A 113 3.47 9.04 -3.62
C ALA A 113 3.75 8.38 -2.25
N GLU A 114 4.78 8.82 -1.53
CA GLU A 114 5.10 8.29 -0.20
C GLU A 114 4.00 8.62 0.83
N GLU A 115 3.39 9.80 0.76
CA GLU A 115 2.22 10.12 1.59
C GLU A 115 1.06 9.18 1.31
N LEU A 116 0.70 8.96 0.04
CA LEU A 116 -0.37 8.05 -0.35
C LEU A 116 -0.09 6.60 0.05
N ILE A 117 1.16 6.16 -0.10
CA ILE A 117 1.61 4.84 0.35
C ILE A 117 1.40 4.67 1.86
N ALA A 118 1.78 5.68 2.65
CA ALA A 118 1.67 5.63 4.11
C ALA A 118 0.20 5.70 4.58
N GLU A 119 -0.61 6.55 3.96
CA GLU A 119 -2.02 6.75 4.35
C GLU A 119 -2.90 5.54 4.01
N HIS A 120 -2.67 4.90 2.86
CA HIS A 120 -3.51 3.81 2.36
C HIS A 120 -2.84 2.44 2.41
N ASN A 121 -1.60 2.34 2.93
CA ASN A 121 -0.80 1.11 2.92
C ASN A 121 -0.76 0.46 1.53
N LEU A 122 -0.41 1.24 0.50
CA LEU A 122 -0.45 0.78 -0.89
C LEU A 122 0.63 -0.26 -1.17
N ILE A 123 0.27 -1.28 -1.93
CA ILE A 123 1.18 -2.27 -2.52
C ILE A 123 0.89 -2.46 -4.01
N ASN A 124 1.90 -2.90 -4.76
CA ASN A 124 1.74 -3.33 -6.15
C ASN A 124 1.94 -4.85 -6.25
N TYR A 125 0.91 -5.57 -6.65
CA TYR A 125 0.97 -7.01 -6.93
C TYR A 125 0.52 -7.27 -8.36
N ASN A 126 1.37 -7.93 -9.15
CA ASN A 126 1.13 -8.24 -10.57
C ASN A 126 0.73 -7.01 -11.42
N GLY A 127 1.31 -5.84 -11.16
CA GLY A 127 1.02 -4.59 -11.90
C GLY A 127 -0.26 -3.88 -11.46
N THR A 128 -1.01 -4.44 -10.52
CA THR A 128 -2.20 -3.82 -9.92
C THR A 128 -1.86 -3.23 -8.56
N ILE A 129 -2.29 -1.99 -8.31
CA ILE A 129 -2.14 -1.36 -7.01
C ILE A 129 -3.32 -1.78 -6.12
N TYR A 130 -2.99 -2.21 -4.91
CA TYR A 130 -3.93 -2.56 -3.85
C TYR A 130 -3.76 -1.60 -2.68
N GLU A 131 -4.86 -1.35 -1.97
CA GLU A 131 -4.91 -0.60 -0.73
C GLU A 131 -5.38 -1.49 0.43
N TYR A 132 -4.86 -1.22 1.63
CA TYR A 132 -5.32 -1.93 2.82
C TYR A 132 -6.55 -1.24 3.38
N LEU A 133 -7.69 -1.89 3.23
CA LEU A 133 -8.97 -1.38 3.69
C LEU A 133 -9.75 -2.50 4.38
N ASP A 134 -10.38 -2.20 5.52
CA ASP A 134 -11.21 -3.16 6.26
C ASP A 134 -10.52 -4.50 6.61
N GLY A 135 -9.20 -4.45 6.85
CA GLY A 135 -8.45 -5.61 7.33
C GLY A 135 -7.86 -6.51 6.25
N TYR A 136 -7.92 -6.14 4.97
CA TYR A 136 -7.31 -6.88 3.87
C TYR A 136 -6.94 -5.97 2.68
N TYR A 137 -6.16 -6.47 1.74
CA TYR A 137 -5.76 -5.74 0.55
C TYR A 137 -6.80 -5.88 -0.55
N GLN A 138 -7.38 -4.76 -0.95
CA GLN A 138 -8.36 -4.64 -2.02
C GLN A 138 -7.76 -3.87 -3.18
N LYS A 139 -8.26 -4.11 -4.39
CA LYS A 139 -7.84 -3.34 -5.57
C LYS A 139 -8.15 -1.86 -5.35
N CYS A 140 -7.15 -1.00 -5.46
CA CYS A 140 -7.30 0.43 -5.29
C CYS A 140 -7.97 1.06 -6.51
N GLU A 141 -9.29 1.26 -6.42
CA GLU A 141 -10.07 1.88 -7.50
C GLU A 141 -10.00 3.42 -7.44
N TYR A 142 -9.69 3.98 -6.28
CA TYR A 142 -9.77 5.42 -6.02
C TYR A 142 -8.44 6.14 -6.08
N LEU A 143 -7.35 5.50 -6.51
CA LEU A 143 -6.02 6.12 -6.56
C LEU A 143 -6.00 7.45 -7.33
N GLY A 144 -6.74 7.53 -8.44
CA GLY A 144 -6.87 8.77 -9.20
C GLY A 144 -7.61 9.89 -8.45
N LYS A 145 -8.52 9.54 -7.54
CA LYS A 145 -9.19 10.47 -6.64
C LYS A 145 -8.22 10.96 -5.58
N TYR A 146 -7.49 10.07 -4.94
CA TYR A 146 -6.48 10.40 -3.92
C TYR A 146 -5.43 11.35 -4.46
N CYS A 147 -4.93 11.12 -5.69
CA CYS A 147 -4.01 12.06 -6.34
C CYS A 147 -4.61 13.46 -6.53
N ARG A 148 -5.90 13.57 -6.88
CA ARG A 148 -6.59 14.87 -7.04
C ARG A 148 -6.85 15.58 -5.71
N GLU A 149 -7.07 14.84 -4.64
CA GLU A 149 -7.23 15.40 -3.29
C GLU A 149 -5.91 15.98 -2.76
N LYS A 150 -4.78 15.33 -3.08
CA LYS A 150 -3.44 15.85 -2.73
C LYS A 150 -3.01 17.03 -3.59
N VAL A 151 -3.39 17.05 -4.88
CA VAL A 151 -2.96 18.08 -5.82
C VAL A 151 -4.13 18.57 -6.65
N PHE A 152 -4.61 19.77 -6.30
CA PHE A 152 -5.66 20.41 -7.08
C PHE A 152 -5.19 20.68 -8.52
N GLY A 153 -5.98 20.26 -9.50
CA GLY A 153 -5.66 20.46 -10.92
C GLY A 153 -4.52 19.59 -11.46
N ILE A 154 -4.20 18.46 -10.80
CA ILE A 154 -3.16 17.52 -11.25
C ILE A 154 -3.34 17.11 -12.72
N LYS A 155 -2.27 17.18 -13.51
CA LYS A 155 -2.25 16.74 -14.90
C LYS A 155 -2.11 15.23 -15.00
N THR A 156 -2.56 14.64 -16.11
CA THR A 156 -2.47 13.18 -16.33
C THR A 156 -1.02 12.67 -16.27
N THR A 157 -0.06 13.42 -16.82
CA THR A 157 1.37 13.09 -16.77
C THR A 157 1.87 13.01 -15.31
N GLN A 158 1.55 14.01 -14.52
CA GLN A 158 1.92 14.10 -13.12
C GLN A 158 1.31 12.94 -12.28
N ARG A 159 0.03 12.63 -12.53
CA ARG A 159 -0.61 11.48 -11.93
C ARG A 159 0.09 10.16 -12.30
N ASN A 160 0.46 10.00 -13.56
CA ASN A 160 1.17 8.80 -14.02
C ASN A 160 2.56 8.67 -13.37
N GLU A 161 3.27 9.77 -13.10
CA GLU A 161 4.54 9.76 -12.37
C GLU A 161 4.35 9.23 -10.94
N ILE A 162 3.29 9.66 -10.23
CA ILE A 162 2.93 9.14 -8.90
C ILE A 162 2.63 7.64 -8.98
N VAL A 163 1.78 7.23 -9.93
CA VAL A 163 1.38 5.82 -10.10
C VAL A 163 2.57 4.93 -10.39
N ASN A 164 3.43 5.33 -11.33
CA ASN A 164 4.64 4.59 -11.69
C ASN A 164 5.58 4.45 -10.48
N TYR A 165 5.79 5.53 -9.71
CA TYR A 165 6.60 5.46 -8.49
C TYR A 165 6.04 4.45 -7.49
N ILE A 166 4.72 4.47 -7.22
CA ILE A 166 4.07 3.50 -6.32
C ILE A 166 4.26 2.07 -6.85
N GLN A 167 4.09 1.85 -8.16
CA GLN A 167 4.23 0.54 -8.77
C GLN A 167 5.64 -0.02 -8.64
N ASP A 168 6.66 0.82 -8.76
CA ASP A 168 8.05 0.39 -8.65
C ASP A 168 8.48 0.17 -7.20
N MET A 169 8.16 1.13 -6.31
CA MET A 169 8.62 1.11 -4.92
C MET A 169 7.89 0.08 -4.04
N LYS A 170 6.64 -0.23 -4.33
CA LYS A 170 5.80 -1.14 -3.53
C LYS A 170 5.50 -2.46 -4.20
N LYS A 171 6.35 -2.87 -5.14
CA LYS A 171 6.24 -4.15 -5.85
C LYS A 171 6.42 -5.34 -4.91
N ILE A 172 5.37 -6.15 -4.81
CA ILE A 172 5.34 -7.39 -4.05
C ILE A 172 5.40 -8.57 -5.02
N LEU A 173 6.25 -9.54 -4.73
CA LEU A 173 6.33 -10.78 -5.49
C LEU A 173 5.54 -11.89 -4.77
N LYS A 174 5.04 -12.87 -5.50
CA LYS A 174 4.30 -14.01 -4.93
C LYS A 174 5.06 -14.71 -3.80
N LYS A 175 6.39 -14.79 -3.87
CA LYS A 175 7.24 -15.37 -2.82
C LYS A 175 7.26 -14.56 -1.51
N ASP A 176 6.89 -13.29 -1.57
CA ASP A 176 6.87 -12.39 -0.40
C ASP A 176 5.54 -12.51 0.37
N ILE A 177 4.52 -13.10 -0.26
CA ILE A 177 3.20 -13.33 0.34
C ILE A 177 3.27 -14.58 1.21
N LYS A 178 3.46 -14.38 2.51
CA LYS A 178 3.54 -15.46 3.52
C LYS A 178 2.18 -15.69 4.15
N ARG A 179 1.23 -16.24 3.38
CA ARG A 179 -0.09 -16.57 3.90
C ARG A 179 0.00 -17.74 4.90
N ASN A 180 -0.61 -17.57 6.07
CA ASN A 180 -0.85 -18.69 6.97
C ASN A 180 -2.15 -19.41 6.55
N PRO A 181 -2.10 -20.66 6.06
CA PRO A 181 -3.27 -21.35 5.54
C PRO A 181 -4.33 -21.68 6.61
N TYR A 182 -4.01 -21.50 7.87
CA TYR A 182 -4.89 -21.74 9.00
C TYR A 182 -5.46 -20.44 9.60
N VAL A 183 -5.19 -19.29 9.00
CA VAL A 183 -5.80 -18.03 9.42
C VAL A 183 -6.83 -17.62 8.37
N ILE A 184 -8.05 -17.42 8.83
CA ILE A 184 -9.18 -16.96 8.00
C ILE A 184 -9.49 -15.52 8.38
N ASN A 185 -9.54 -14.65 7.40
CA ASN A 185 -9.87 -13.24 7.58
C ASN A 185 -11.40 -13.06 7.54
N CYS A 186 -12.03 -12.67 8.64
CA CYS A 186 -13.46 -12.38 8.78
C CYS A 186 -13.68 -10.86 8.88
N LYS A 187 -14.94 -10.39 8.96
CA LYS A 187 -15.26 -8.95 9.09
C LYS A 187 -14.80 -8.31 10.40
N ASN A 188 -14.67 -9.08 11.45
CA ASN A 188 -14.37 -8.58 12.80
C ASN A 188 -13.05 -9.09 13.37
N THR A 189 -12.40 -10.04 12.73
CA THR A 189 -11.16 -10.63 13.23
C THR A 189 -10.45 -11.47 12.18
N ARG A 190 -9.19 -11.76 12.41
CA ARG A 190 -8.43 -12.82 11.74
C ARG A 190 -8.43 -14.05 12.66
N LEU A 191 -9.14 -15.10 12.27
CA LEU A 191 -9.33 -16.30 13.07
C LEU A 191 -8.25 -17.35 12.78
N ASP A 192 -7.44 -17.72 13.76
CA ASP A 192 -6.60 -18.92 13.68
C ASP A 192 -7.47 -20.16 14.02
N ILE A 193 -7.83 -20.93 13.00
CA ILE A 193 -8.74 -22.08 13.11
C ILE A 193 -8.15 -23.26 13.90
N ARG A 194 -6.83 -23.32 14.11
CA ARG A 194 -6.18 -24.37 14.92
C ARG A 194 -6.30 -24.12 16.41
N THR A 195 -6.30 -22.85 16.79
CA THR A 195 -6.29 -22.43 18.19
C THR A 195 -7.59 -21.80 18.63
N GLY A 196 -8.48 -21.44 17.69
CA GLY A 196 -9.70 -20.67 17.96
C GLY A 196 -9.43 -19.22 18.35
N LYS A 197 -8.20 -18.73 18.24
CA LYS A 197 -7.82 -17.37 18.65
C LYS A 197 -8.22 -16.34 17.59
N CYS A 198 -8.81 -15.25 18.07
CA CYS A 198 -9.01 -14.04 17.31
C CYS A 198 -7.72 -13.20 17.30
N LEU A 199 -7.28 -12.78 16.13
CA LEU A 199 -6.07 -11.99 15.90
C LEU A 199 -6.46 -10.61 15.40
N GLU A 200 -5.65 -9.60 15.74
CA GLU A 200 -5.78 -8.24 15.21
C GLU A 200 -5.48 -8.18 13.72
N TYR A 201 -6.07 -7.20 13.04
CA TYR A 201 -5.71 -6.87 11.67
C TYR A 201 -4.32 -6.23 11.60
N ASP A 202 -3.55 -6.59 10.59
CA ASP A 202 -2.17 -6.15 10.44
C ASP A 202 -1.87 -5.93 8.95
N PRO A 203 -1.63 -4.68 8.51
CA PRO A 203 -1.31 -4.38 7.11
C PRO A 203 0.04 -4.93 6.65
N THR A 204 0.90 -5.37 7.56
CA THR A 204 2.15 -6.06 7.18
C THR A 204 1.92 -7.49 6.70
N VAL A 205 0.74 -8.06 6.98
CA VAL A 205 0.31 -9.37 6.50
C VAL A 205 -0.52 -9.20 5.24
N ILE A 206 0.00 -9.67 4.11
CA ILE A 206 -0.66 -9.52 2.82
C ILE A 206 -1.74 -10.57 2.67
N GLU A 207 -2.99 -10.14 2.84
CA GLU A 207 -4.21 -10.93 2.67
C GLU A 207 -5.10 -10.26 1.63
N PHE A 208 -5.49 -11.01 0.58
CA PHE A 208 -6.37 -10.51 -0.49
C PHE A 208 -7.81 -10.99 -0.36
N LEU A 209 -8.08 -11.89 0.59
CA LEU A 209 -9.38 -12.49 0.79
C LEU A 209 -9.89 -12.20 2.19
N ARG A 210 -11.18 -11.89 2.30
CA ARG A 210 -11.90 -11.75 3.55
C ARG A 210 -13.30 -12.34 3.39
N LEU A 211 -13.70 -13.20 4.33
CA LEU A 211 -15.08 -13.65 4.42
C LEU A 211 -16.00 -12.46 4.77
N PRO A 212 -17.12 -12.30 4.08
CA PRO A 212 -18.06 -11.21 4.37
C PRO A 212 -18.93 -11.48 5.61
N VAL A 213 -18.44 -12.29 6.54
CA VAL A 213 -19.15 -12.70 7.76
C VAL A 213 -18.46 -12.20 9.01
N VAL A 214 -19.25 -11.95 10.06
CA VAL A 214 -18.77 -11.71 11.42
C VAL A 214 -18.57 -13.07 12.07
N TYR A 215 -17.36 -13.34 12.57
CA TYR A 215 -17.11 -14.55 13.33
C TYR A 215 -17.77 -14.42 14.72
N ASP A 216 -18.69 -15.32 15.00
CA ASP A 216 -19.34 -15.51 16.31
C ASP A 216 -19.43 -17.01 16.58
N PRO A 217 -18.68 -17.54 17.57
CA PRO A 217 -18.69 -18.97 17.90
C PRO A 217 -20.04 -19.44 18.46
N SER A 218 -20.92 -18.53 18.84
CA SER A 218 -22.26 -18.85 19.34
C SER A 218 -23.34 -18.79 18.26
N ALA A 219 -22.98 -18.36 17.05
CA ALA A 219 -23.94 -18.21 15.96
C ALA A 219 -24.55 -19.54 15.57
N TYR A 220 -25.88 -19.57 15.51
CA TYR A 220 -26.66 -20.75 15.12
C TYR A 220 -27.89 -20.33 14.33
N SER A 221 -28.26 -21.10 13.32
CA SER A 221 -29.43 -20.85 12.49
C SER A 221 -30.26 -22.12 12.30
N VAL A 222 -31.42 -22.15 12.94
CA VAL A 222 -32.43 -23.22 12.80
C VAL A 222 -32.90 -23.38 11.34
N ASP A 223 -33.00 -22.28 10.61
CA ASP A 223 -33.46 -22.31 9.23
C ASP A 223 -32.42 -22.86 8.27
N LEU A 224 -31.14 -22.59 8.53
CA LEU A 224 -30.03 -23.22 7.82
C LEU A 224 -30.05 -24.75 8.03
N ASP A 225 -30.16 -25.20 9.26
CA ASP A 225 -30.25 -26.62 9.57
C ASP A 225 -31.44 -27.30 8.88
N LYS A 226 -32.62 -26.68 8.91
CA LYS A 226 -33.80 -27.20 8.20
C LYS A 226 -33.56 -27.27 6.69
N MET A 227 -32.93 -26.26 6.11
CA MET A 227 -32.61 -26.23 4.69
C MET A 227 -31.63 -27.32 4.33
N LEU A 228 -30.53 -27.48 5.05
CA LEU A 228 -29.54 -28.55 4.81
C LEU A 228 -30.18 -29.95 4.96
N ASN A 229 -30.94 -30.18 6.04
CA ASN A 229 -31.67 -31.44 6.23
C ASN A 229 -32.66 -31.75 5.08
N ARG A 230 -33.32 -30.72 4.56
CA ARG A 230 -34.23 -30.89 3.42
C ARG A 230 -33.48 -31.24 2.13
N VAL A 231 -32.40 -30.56 1.83
CA VAL A 231 -31.64 -30.75 0.58
C VAL A 231 -30.90 -32.06 0.59
N PHE A 232 -30.29 -32.43 1.72
CA PHE A 232 -29.53 -33.66 1.88
C PHE A 232 -30.36 -34.82 2.47
N CYS A 233 -31.69 -34.71 2.44
CA CYS A 233 -32.64 -35.77 2.87
C CYS A 233 -32.39 -36.26 4.32
N GLY A 234 -31.87 -35.45 5.20
CA GLY A 234 -31.56 -35.81 6.59
C GLY A 234 -30.28 -36.65 6.76
N ASP A 235 -29.54 -36.87 5.69
CA ASP A 235 -28.28 -37.63 5.74
C ASP A 235 -27.20 -36.79 6.42
N ARG A 236 -26.91 -37.09 7.69
CA ARG A 236 -25.98 -36.35 8.51
C ARG A 236 -24.54 -36.44 8.01
N GLU A 237 -24.13 -37.58 7.47
CA GLU A 237 -22.79 -37.76 6.94
C GLU A 237 -22.53 -36.84 5.72
N VAL A 238 -23.55 -36.70 4.84
CA VAL A 238 -23.47 -35.79 3.70
C VAL A 238 -23.51 -34.33 4.13
N ILE A 239 -24.27 -33.98 5.16
CA ILE A 239 -24.27 -32.60 5.72
C ILE A 239 -22.90 -32.28 6.31
N ASP A 240 -22.32 -33.17 7.11
CA ASP A 240 -20.98 -32.99 7.69
C ASP A 240 -19.91 -32.86 6.59
N LEU A 241 -19.98 -33.70 5.54
CA LEU A 241 -19.10 -33.58 4.37
C LEU A 241 -19.22 -32.23 3.67
N PHE A 242 -20.45 -31.69 3.56
CA PHE A 242 -20.67 -30.37 2.98
C PHE A 242 -20.04 -29.25 3.82
N GLU A 243 -20.19 -29.31 5.14
CA GLU A 243 -19.57 -28.36 6.08
C GLU A 243 -18.05 -28.45 6.03
N GLU A 244 -17.48 -29.66 5.99
CA GLU A 244 -16.03 -29.88 5.81
C GLU A 244 -15.53 -29.34 4.46
N MET A 245 -16.30 -29.48 3.40
CA MET A 245 -15.97 -28.94 2.10
C MET A 245 -15.92 -27.40 2.12
N LEU A 246 -16.86 -26.74 2.80
CA LEU A 246 -16.84 -25.29 2.99
C LEU A 246 -15.57 -24.88 3.77
N GLY A 247 -15.27 -25.57 4.86
CA GLY A 247 -14.05 -25.32 5.63
C GLY A 247 -12.78 -25.52 4.81
N TYR A 248 -12.72 -26.58 4.00
CA TYR A 248 -11.59 -26.86 3.12
C TYR A 248 -11.34 -25.76 2.09
N GLY A 249 -12.41 -25.22 1.48
CA GLY A 249 -12.29 -24.13 0.51
C GLY A 249 -11.74 -22.84 1.09
N LEU A 250 -11.91 -22.60 2.40
CA LEU A 250 -11.35 -21.44 3.10
C LEU A 250 -9.86 -21.56 3.41
N MET A 251 -9.33 -22.79 3.44
CA MET A 251 -7.92 -23.03 3.73
C MET A 251 -7.03 -22.55 2.59
N GLY A 252 -5.94 -21.89 2.90
CA GLY A 252 -5.00 -21.37 1.90
C GLY A 252 -4.12 -22.44 1.23
N HIS A 253 -4.56 -23.70 1.19
CA HIS A 253 -3.80 -24.80 0.58
C HIS A 253 -4.72 -25.86 -0.03
N ALA A 254 -4.21 -26.54 -1.05
CA ALA A 254 -4.90 -27.64 -1.73
C ALA A 254 -4.37 -29.04 -1.31
N LYS A 255 -4.06 -29.22 -0.02
CA LYS A 255 -3.40 -30.42 0.52
C LYS A 255 -4.10 -31.73 0.16
N PHE A 256 -5.42 -31.73 0.08
CA PHE A 256 -6.21 -32.94 -0.17
C PHE A 256 -6.55 -33.13 -1.66
N ALA A 257 -6.21 -32.21 -2.53
CA ALA A 257 -6.39 -32.27 -3.98
C ALA A 257 -7.82 -32.70 -4.38
N LYS A 258 -8.85 -32.07 -3.80
CA LYS A 258 -10.26 -32.46 -4.00
C LYS A 258 -10.95 -31.55 -5.02
N VAL A 259 -11.84 -32.17 -5.78
CA VAL A 259 -12.88 -31.53 -6.59
C VAL A 259 -14.22 -32.13 -6.15
N PHE A 260 -15.21 -31.29 -5.91
CA PHE A 260 -16.54 -31.73 -5.47
C PHE A 260 -17.54 -31.65 -6.60
N LEU A 261 -18.28 -32.73 -6.82
CA LEU A 261 -19.29 -32.83 -7.82
C LEU A 261 -20.67 -32.98 -7.17
N PHE A 262 -21.53 -32.00 -7.43
CA PHE A 262 -22.92 -32.03 -6.97
C PHE A 262 -23.79 -32.72 -8.05
N ASN A 263 -24.27 -33.91 -7.76
CA ASN A 263 -25.15 -34.64 -8.64
C ASN A 263 -26.59 -34.67 -8.11
N GLY A 264 -27.56 -34.62 -9.00
CA GLY A 264 -28.96 -34.69 -8.61
C GLY A 264 -29.92 -34.60 -9.81
N ASN A 265 -31.13 -35.11 -9.66
CA ASN A 265 -32.11 -35.34 -10.74
C ASN A 265 -32.94 -34.09 -11.10
N GLY A 266 -32.49 -32.88 -10.80
CA GLY A 266 -33.23 -31.63 -11.02
C GLY A 266 -34.17 -31.27 -9.86
N SER A 267 -34.39 -29.96 -9.65
CA SER A 267 -35.25 -29.36 -8.59
C SER A 267 -35.02 -29.91 -7.18
N ASN A 268 -33.82 -30.33 -6.88
CA ASN A 268 -33.40 -30.97 -5.61
C ASN A 268 -32.52 -30.04 -4.71
N GLY A 269 -32.51 -28.77 -4.96
CA GLY A 269 -31.80 -27.79 -4.13
C GLY A 269 -30.30 -27.59 -4.43
N LYS A 270 -29.74 -28.15 -5.52
CA LYS A 270 -28.35 -27.91 -5.92
C LYS A 270 -28.00 -26.44 -6.02
N SER A 271 -28.78 -25.66 -6.80
CA SER A 271 -28.54 -24.23 -6.96
C SER A 271 -28.62 -23.49 -5.62
N THR A 272 -29.55 -23.88 -4.74
CA THR A 272 -29.69 -23.29 -3.40
C THR A 272 -28.42 -23.49 -2.55
N VAL A 273 -27.82 -24.69 -2.62
CA VAL A 273 -26.57 -25.01 -1.91
C VAL A 273 -25.38 -24.26 -2.52
N LEU A 274 -25.31 -24.16 -3.86
CA LEU A 274 -24.25 -23.41 -4.52
C LEU A 274 -24.36 -21.90 -4.21
N ASP A 275 -25.58 -21.35 -4.13
CA ASP A 275 -25.80 -19.96 -3.74
C ASP A 275 -25.50 -19.72 -2.26
N LEU A 276 -25.77 -20.70 -1.39
CA LEU A 276 -25.32 -20.65 0.01
C LEU A 276 -23.78 -20.56 0.09
N MET A 277 -23.06 -21.37 -0.69
CA MET A 277 -21.60 -21.33 -0.76
C MET A 277 -21.11 -19.95 -1.23
N ARG A 278 -21.70 -19.38 -2.29
CA ARG A 278 -21.36 -18.04 -2.79
C ARG A 278 -21.64 -16.95 -1.75
N THR A 279 -22.79 -17.04 -1.07
CA THR A 279 -23.15 -16.09 0.00
C THR A 279 -22.20 -16.17 1.19
N PHE A 280 -21.85 -17.38 1.60
CA PHE A 280 -20.93 -17.62 2.69
C PHE A 280 -19.52 -17.11 2.39
N ALA A 281 -18.98 -17.42 1.23
CA ALA A 281 -17.64 -17.00 0.82
C ALA A 281 -17.55 -15.53 0.38
N GLY A 282 -18.67 -14.94 -0.05
CA GLY A 282 -18.75 -13.71 -0.81
C GLY A 282 -18.71 -13.93 -2.30
N PHE A 283 -19.62 -13.33 -3.04
CA PHE A 283 -19.70 -13.49 -4.50
C PHE A 283 -18.40 -13.06 -5.19
N GLU A 284 -17.78 -11.99 -4.73
CA GLU A 284 -16.51 -11.46 -5.20
C GLU A 284 -15.33 -12.41 -4.94
N ASN A 285 -15.43 -13.28 -3.95
CA ASN A 285 -14.42 -14.26 -3.57
C ASN A 285 -14.64 -15.64 -4.25
N CYS A 286 -15.62 -15.73 -5.15
CA CYS A 286 -15.90 -16.91 -5.95
C CYS A 286 -15.66 -16.62 -7.44
N SER A 287 -15.25 -17.63 -8.19
CA SER A 287 -15.34 -17.67 -9.65
C SER A 287 -16.41 -18.66 -10.09
N ALA A 288 -16.89 -18.52 -11.33
CA ALA A 288 -17.97 -19.33 -11.88
C ALA A 288 -17.57 -20.01 -13.19
N LEU A 289 -16.32 -20.42 -13.31
CA LEU A 289 -15.77 -20.99 -14.53
C LEU A 289 -16.17 -22.46 -14.68
N GLY A 290 -16.65 -22.83 -15.84
CA GLY A 290 -16.80 -24.23 -16.24
C GLY A 290 -15.44 -24.94 -16.31
N ILE A 291 -15.44 -26.28 -16.22
CA ILE A 291 -14.20 -27.07 -16.17
C ILE A 291 -13.29 -26.76 -17.37
N ASN A 292 -13.84 -26.65 -18.57
CA ASN A 292 -13.06 -26.34 -19.77
C ASN A 292 -12.50 -24.90 -19.77
N GLU A 293 -13.22 -23.96 -19.16
CA GLU A 293 -12.79 -22.57 -19.03
C GLU A 293 -11.62 -22.43 -18.06
N THR A 294 -11.60 -23.22 -16.98
CA THR A 294 -10.49 -23.24 -16.01
C THR A 294 -9.16 -23.62 -16.64
N THR A 295 -9.19 -24.32 -17.78
CA THR A 295 -7.98 -24.74 -18.50
C THR A 295 -7.47 -23.66 -19.47
N SER A 296 -8.29 -22.68 -19.80
CA SER A 296 -7.92 -21.55 -20.67
C SER A 296 -6.92 -20.60 -19.98
N THR A 297 -6.16 -19.86 -20.77
CA THR A 297 -5.19 -18.88 -20.25
C THR A 297 -5.88 -17.79 -19.42
N PHE A 298 -7.04 -17.31 -19.87
CA PHE A 298 -7.80 -16.27 -19.16
C PHE A 298 -8.52 -16.82 -17.93
N GLY A 299 -9.11 -18.00 -18.02
CA GLY A 299 -9.81 -18.61 -16.88
C GLY A 299 -8.89 -18.82 -15.66
N LYS A 300 -7.61 -19.15 -15.91
CA LYS A 300 -6.64 -19.32 -14.83
C LYS A 300 -6.41 -18.03 -14.02
N ILE A 301 -6.50 -16.84 -14.65
CA ILE A 301 -6.37 -15.55 -13.97
C ILE A 301 -7.54 -15.33 -13.02
N GLU A 302 -8.74 -15.70 -13.44
CA GLU A 302 -9.96 -15.54 -12.63
C GLU A 302 -10.01 -16.45 -11.40
N LEU A 303 -9.19 -17.52 -11.36
CA LEU A 303 -9.06 -18.38 -10.18
C LEU A 303 -8.17 -17.78 -9.10
N GLU A 304 -7.35 -16.78 -9.42
CA GLU A 304 -6.44 -16.17 -8.45
C GLU A 304 -7.23 -15.38 -7.39
N ASN A 305 -6.85 -15.54 -6.14
CA ASN A 305 -7.51 -14.90 -5.00
C ASN A 305 -9.02 -15.19 -4.94
N LYS A 306 -9.38 -16.47 -5.07
CA LYS A 306 -10.74 -16.98 -4.87
C LYS A 306 -10.74 -18.09 -3.83
N PHE A 307 -11.80 -18.14 -3.01
CA PHE A 307 -12.03 -19.28 -2.10
C PHE A 307 -12.55 -20.50 -2.88
N PHE A 308 -13.48 -20.26 -3.81
CA PHE A 308 -14.12 -21.31 -4.57
C PHE A 308 -14.20 -20.95 -6.06
N ASN A 309 -14.06 -21.95 -6.90
CA ASN A 309 -14.61 -21.90 -8.25
C ASN A 309 -15.89 -22.77 -8.28
N ILE A 310 -17.03 -22.17 -8.55
CA ILE A 310 -18.34 -22.82 -8.53
C ILE A 310 -18.92 -22.76 -9.94
N GLY A 311 -18.59 -23.78 -10.76
CA GLY A 311 -19.17 -23.96 -12.09
C GLY A 311 -20.57 -24.55 -11.99
N ASP A 312 -21.49 -24.08 -12.82
CA ASP A 312 -22.90 -24.50 -12.74
C ASP A 312 -23.15 -25.86 -13.42
N ASP A 313 -22.84 -25.99 -14.68
CA ASP A 313 -23.11 -27.20 -15.44
C ASP A 313 -21.82 -27.82 -16.01
N ILE A 314 -21.77 -29.14 -15.96
CA ILE A 314 -20.75 -29.91 -16.65
C ILE A 314 -21.37 -30.38 -17.95
N ASP A 315 -20.92 -29.85 -19.09
CA ASP A 315 -21.31 -30.33 -20.40
C ASP A 315 -21.07 -31.82 -20.52
N LYS A 316 -21.98 -32.52 -21.22
CA LYS A 316 -21.85 -33.95 -21.52
C LYS A 316 -20.61 -34.26 -22.36
N GLU A 317 -19.99 -33.25 -22.95
CA GLU A 317 -18.72 -33.39 -23.64
C GLU A 317 -17.58 -33.62 -22.65
N VAL A 318 -16.83 -34.65 -22.93
CA VAL A 318 -15.69 -35.13 -22.11
C VAL A 318 -14.75 -33.99 -21.72
N ILE A 319 -14.34 -33.97 -20.46
CA ILE A 319 -13.26 -33.09 -19.96
C ILE A 319 -12.02 -33.35 -20.82
N LYS A 320 -11.68 -32.39 -21.68
CA LYS A 320 -10.60 -32.53 -22.67
C LYS A 320 -9.20 -32.48 -22.05
N ASP A 321 -9.02 -31.68 -21.00
CA ASP A 321 -7.75 -31.52 -20.30
C ASP A 321 -7.84 -31.85 -18.80
N THR A 322 -7.78 -33.15 -18.51
CA THR A 322 -7.71 -33.64 -17.13
C THR A 322 -6.39 -33.29 -16.43
N GLY A 323 -5.34 -33.03 -17.21
CA GLY A 323 -4.01 -32.66 -16.66
C GLY A 323 -4.01 -31.33 -15.96
N THR A 324 -4.63 -30.31 -16.54
CA THR A 324 -4.77 -28.98 -15.92
C THR A 324 -5.69 -29.05 -14.70
N LEU A 325 -6.83 -29.76 -14.77
CA LEU A 325 -7.71 -29.95 -13.62
C LEU A 325 -6.97 -30.59 -12.42
N LYS A 326 -6.19 -31.65 -12.69
CA LYS A 326 -5.35 -32.30 -11.67
C LYS A 326 -4.33 -31.34 -11.05
N ARG A 327 -3.68 -30.48 -11.86
CA ARG A 327 -2.72 -29.50 -11.35
C ARG A 327 -3.41 -28.45 -10.48
N ILE A 328 -4.55 -27.91 -10.90
CA ILE A 328 -5.32 -26.93 -10.14
C ILE A 328 -5.78 -27.54 -8.82
N SER A 329 -6.40 -28.74 -8.84
CA SER A 329 -6.89 -29.39 -7.63
C SER A 329 -5.77 -29.75 -6.65
N ALA A 330 -4.58 -30.08 -7.14
CA ALA A 330 -3.40 -30.36 -6.34
C ALA A 330 -2.66 -29.09 -5.83
N GLY A 331 -3.11 -27.90 -6.22
CA GLY A 331 -2.42 -26.64 -5.86
C GLY A 331 -1.06 -26.44 -6.54
N ASN A 332 -0.80 -27.18 -7.62
CA ASN A 332 0.43 -27.04 -8.37
C ASN A 332 0.43 -25.74 -9.19
N ALA A 333 1.62 -25.20 -9.40
CA ALA A 333 1.77 -24.00 -10.21
C ALA A 333 1.23 -24.20 -11.63
N VAL A 334 0.39 -23.28 -12.07
CA VAL A 334 -0.15 -23.23 -13.42
C VAL A 334 0.34 -21.96 -14.08
N THR A 335 0.95 -22.09 -15.28
CA THR A 335 1.45 -20.92 -16.01
C THR A 335 0.28 -20.07 -16.48
N VAL A 336 0.35 -18.80 -16.20
CA VAL A 336 -0.62 -17.76 -16.62
C VAL A 336 0.14 -16.75 -17.47
N GLU A 337 -0.37 -16.45 -18.66
CA GLU A 337 0.14 -15.38 -19.50
C GLU A 337 -0.75 -14.15 -19.30
N ASN A 338 -0.20 -13.08 -18.75
CA ASN A 338 -0.86 -11.79 -18.73
C ASN A 338 -0.71 -11.16 -20.12
N LYS A 339 -1.81 -10.67 -20.69
CA LYS A 339 -1.70 -9.71 -21.78
C LYS A 339 -1.17 -8.41 -21.19
N GLY A 340 0.04 -8.01 -21.63
CA GLY A 340 0.64 -6.72 -21.33
C GLY A 340 -0.18 -5.56 -21.89
#